data_14e73aedc076a1fa8d624bed91e9eb92
#
_entry.id   14e73aedc076a1fa8d624bed91e9eb92
#
_cell.length_a   1.000
_cell.length_b   1.000
_cell.length_c   1.000
_cell.angle_alpha   90.00
_cell.angle_beta   90.00
_cell.angle_gamma   90.00
#
_symmetry.space_group_name_H-M   'P 1'
#
loop_
_entity.id
_entity.type
_entity.pdbx_description
1 polymer ?
#
loop_
_entity_poly.entity_id
_entity_poly.type
_entity_poly.pdbx_seq_one_letter_code
_entity_poly.pdbx_strand_id
1 'polypeptide(L)'
;MILHKHFDTNKEGHLTVGGMDTVELARKHGTPLYLIDENALRAQCRTYRKAAIESFGEDALPLYASKALCFTEIYRIAAEEGMGIDCVSGGELYTARKAGFPAERIYFHGNNKTDRDICDAMDMGVGTFVVDNTEELCAVSAEAQKRGIIQRILLRITPGIDPHTHRAIMTGNVDSKFGNAIVTGQAMGIVKAAINAEGVELAGLHCHIGSQIFDIEPFADAAKIMTEFMAQIKNECAYEIKELNLGGGLGVRYTEYDREIDYAAAIAHIAQIVKDLCAETGIAMPRVILEPGRSLVAAAGATLYTVGSVKEIPGFRNYVSVDGGMPDNPRYALYQSQYTALIANRATAPRDYRATVAGRCCESGDLLGENMELQKPCRGDVLAVLVTGAYNYSMASNYNRLPRPPVVMIKDGKDRVAVKRETYEDITKNDL
;
A
#
# COMPACT_ATOMS: atom_id res chain seq x y z
N MET A 1 13.56 -21.34 -7.19
CA MET A 1 13.09 -20.08 -6.58
C MET A 1 11.63 -19.90 -6.97
N ILE A 2 10.76 -19.75 -6.01
CA ILE A 2 9.33 -19.56 -6.25
C ILE A 2 9.05 -18.05 -6.14
N LEU A 3 9.02 -17.33 -7.24
CA LEU A 3 8.67 -15.92 -7.41
C LEU A 3 9.58 -14.91 -6.65
N HIS A 4 9.72 -15.01 -5.32
CA HIS A 4 10.57 -14.17 -4.48
C HIS A 4 11.48 -15.03 -3.57
N LYS A 5 12.63 -14.50 -3.15
CA LYS A 5 13.70 -15.26 -2.46
C LYS A 5 13.30 -15.92 -1.13
N HIS A 6 12.31 -15.38 -0.45
CA HIS A 6 11.83 -15.90 0.83
C HIS A 6 10.72 -16.96 0.71
N PHE A 7 10.26 -17.22 -0.52
CA PHE A 7 9.43 -18.38 -0.87
C PHE A 7 10.34 -19.49 -1.41
N ASP A 8 10.39 -20.60 -0.70
CA ASP A 8 11.24 -21.74 -1.05
C ASP A 8 10.51 -23.05 -0.74
N THR A 9 11.19 -24.17 -0.84
CA THR A 9 10.67 -25.49 -0.47
C THR A 9 11.61 -26.20 0.48
N ASN A 10 11.05 -26.94 1.42
CA ASN A 10 11.83 -27.80 2.33
C ASN A 10 12.07 -29.20 1.73
N LYS A 11 12.70 -30.07 2.52
CA LYS A 11 13.07 -31.45 2.11
C LYS A 11 11.83 -32.35 1.87
N GLU A 12 10.72 -32.04 2.51
CA GLU A 12 9.44 -32.71 2.36
C GLU A 12 8.68 -32.24 1.10
N GLY A 13 9.21 -31.24 0.40
CA GLY A 13 8.57 -30.63 -0.77
C GLY A 13 7.45 -29.65 -0.41
N HIS A 14 7.36 -29.23 0.86
CA HIS A 14 6.40 -28.22 1.29
C HIS A 14 6.91 -26.82 0.96
N LEU A 15 6.00 -25.90 0.68
CA LEU A 15 6.31 -24.48 0.59
C LEU A 15 6.79 -23.96 1.95
N THR A 16 7.84 -23.14 1.93
CA THR A 16 8.27 -22.35 3.08
C THR A 16 8.15 -20.86 2.82
N VAL A 17 7.84 -20.10 3.87
CA VAL A 17 7.84 -18.64 3.89
C VAL A 17 8.78 -18.20 5.01
N GLY A 18 9.78 -17.39 4.69
CA GLY A 18 10.78 -16.98 5.68
C GLY A 18 11.48 -18.18 6.37
N GLY A 19 11.63 -19.29 5.66
CA GLY A 19 12.23 -20.54 6.14
C GLY A 19 11.32 -21.43 6.99
N MET A 20 10.06 -21.02 7.25
CA MET A 20 9.10 -21.81 8.02
C MET A 20 8.16 -22.60 7.12
N ASP A 21 7.87 -23.84 7.49
CA ASP A 21 6.95 -24.75 6.78
C ASP A 21 5.51 -24.24 6.87
N THR A 22 4.92 -23.93 5.71
CA THR A 22 3.55 -23.37 5.63
C THR A 22 2.48 -24.38 6.01
N VAL A 23 2.72 -25.67 5.83
CA VAL A 23 1.77 -26.75 6.23
C VAL A 23 1.70 -26.84 7.75
N GLU A 24 2.84 -26.76 8.43
CA GLU A 24 2.90 -26.74 9.89
C GLU A 24 2.24 -25.45 10.46
N LEU A 25 2.47 -24.30 9.82
CA LEU A 25 1.83 -23.04 10.21
C LEU A 25 0.31 -23.11 10.03
N ALA A 26 -0.18 -23.66 8.91
CA ALA A 26 -1.60 -23.89 8.68
C ALA A 26 -2.21 -24.82 9.74
N ARG A 27 -1.50 -25.89 10.12
CA ARG A 27 -1.94 -26.80 11.19
C ARG A 27 -2.02 -26.12 12.55
N LYS A 28 -1.02 -25.29 12.87
CA LYS A 28 -0.89 -24.59 14.16
C LYS A 28 -1.93 -23.48 14.34
N HIS A 29 -2.15 -22.68 13.30
CA HIS A 29 -2.96 -21.46 13.39
C HIS A 29 -4.34 -21.57 12.73
N GLY A 30 -4.59 -22.67 11.99
CA GLY A 30 -5.79 -22.84 11.16
C GLY A 30 -5.75 -21.96 9.92
N THR A 31 -6.63 -22.27 8.97
CA THR A 31 -6.85 -21.49 7.74
C THR A 31 -8.25 -20.84 7.74
N PRO A 32 -8.55 -19.82 6.95
CA PRO A 32 -7.59 -19.01 6.19
C PRO A 32 -6.59 -18.32 7.11
N LEU A 33 -5.36 -18.04 6.62
CA LEU A 33 -4.27 -17.52 7.43
C LEU A 33 -3.40 -16.58 6.61
N TYR A 34 -3.22 -15.33 7.06
CA TYR A 34 -2.22 -14.43 6.49
C TYR A 34 -0.86 -14.66 7.15
N LEU A 35 0.16 -14.86 6.33
CA LEU A 35 1.56 -14.91 6.75
C LEU A 35 2.29 -13.66 6.26
N ILE A 36 3.11 -13.05 7.11
CA ILE A 36 3.99 -11.93 6.76
C ILE A 36 5.41 -12.26 7.20
N ASP A 37 6.33 -12.31 6.25
CA ASP A 37 7.77 -12.40 6.54
C ASP A 37 8.29 -11.02 6.96
N GLU A 38 8.56 -10.86 8.26
CA GLU A 38 9.05 -9.61 8.84
C GLU A 38 10.46 -9.26 8.33
N ASN A 39 11.30 -10.26 8.08
CA ASN A 39 12.65 -10.03 7.56
C ASN A 39 12.62 -9.47 6.14
N ALA A 40 11.76 -10.02 5.28
CA ALA A 40 11.55 -9.52 3.92
C ALA A 40 10.98 -8.09 3.93
N LEU A 41 10.00 -7.82 4.79
CA LEU A 41 9.42 -6.49 4.97
C LEU A 41 10.47 -5.46 5.42
N ARG A 42 11.24 -5.77 6.46
CA ARG A 42 12.30 -4.88 6.98
C ARG A 42 13.40 -4.63 5.94
N ALA A 43 13.79 -5.66 5.21
CA ALA A 43 14.77 -5.52 4.14
C ALA A 43 14.28 -4.54 3.06
N GLN A 44 12.99 -4.59 2.72
CA GLN A 44 12.41 -3.70 1.75
C GLN A 44 12.31 -2.25 2.27
N CYS A 45 11.96 -2.03 3.54
CA CYS A 45 12.00 -0.72 4.17
C CYS A 45 13.41 -0.11 4.09
N ARG A 46 14.45 -0.90 4.42
CA ARG A 46 15.86 -0.48 4.33
C ARG A 46 16.28 -0.14 2.91
N THR A 47 15.82 -0.91 1.91
CA THR A 47 16.08 -0.63 0.48
C THR A 47 15.55 0.75 0.10
N TYR A 48 14.31 1.06 0.42
CA TYR A 48 13.70 2.36 0.12
C TYR A 48 14.38 3.51 0.87
N ARG A 49 14.64 3.32 2.18
CA ARG A 49 15.29 4.34 2.98
C ARG A 49 16.70 4.64 2.47
N LYS A 50 17.49 3.60 2.21
CA LYS A 50 18.85 3.75 1.67
C LYS A 50 18.82 4.45 0.32
N ALA A 51 18.01 3.99 -0.61
CA ALA A 51 17.91 4.57 -1.94
C ALA A 51 17.46 6.05 -1.90
N ALA A 52 16.50 6.40 -1.04
CA ALA A 52 16.04 7.77 -0.88
C ALA A 52 17.16 8.68 -0.35
N ILE A 53 17.88 8.26 0.69
CA ILE A 53 18.99 9.03 1.27
C ILE A 53 20.13 9.21 0.26
N GLU A 54 20.56 8.13 -0.39
CA GLU A 54 21.63 8.18 -1.39
C GLU A 54 21.28 9.06 -2.60
N SER A 55 19.98 9.10 -2.96
CA SER A 55 19.51 9.83 -4.12
C SER A 55 19.16 11.29 -3.84
N PHE A 56 18.53 11.60 -2.70
CA PHE A 56 17.98 12.92 -2.39
C PHE A 56 18.62 13.61 -1.19
N GLY A 57 19.47 12.94 -0.43
CA GLY A 57 20.13 13.45 0.77
C GLY A 57 19.48 12.96 2.07
N GLU A 58 20.14 13.26 3.20
CA GLU A 58 19.79 12.73 4.54
C GLU A 58 18.38 13.09 5.01
N ASP A 59 17.81 14.18 4.51
CA ASP A 59 16.47 14.65 4.88
C ASP A 59 15.34 13.93 4.13
N ALA A 60 15.68 13.12 3.10
CA ALA A 60 14.68 12.36 2.37
C ALA A 60 13.94 11.37 3.28
N LEU A 61 12.61 11.33 3.16
CA LEU A 61 11.76 10.50 4.03
C LEU A 61 10.81 9.61 3.23
N PRO A 62 11.06 8.31 3.11
CA PRO A 62 10.03 7.39 2.66
C PRO A 62 8.94 7.26 3.72
N LEU A 63 7.67 7.38 3.31
CA LEU A 63 6.50 7.10 4.12
C LEU A 63 5.94 5.73 3.76
N TYR A 64 5.59 4.95 4.76
CA TYR A 64 4.83 3.75 4.53
C TYR A 64 3.35 4.08 4.29
N ALA A 65 2.79 3.72 3.13
CA ALA A 65 1.39 3.93 2.83
C ALA A 65 0.50 2.93 3.58
N SER A 66 -0.11 3.38 4.68
CA SER A 66 -0.86 2.57 5.65
C SER A 66 -1.98 1.73 5.05
N LYS A 67 -2.67 2.26 4.05
CA LYS A 67 -3.76 1.55 3.32
C LYS A 67 -3.34 0.19 2.75
N ALA A 68 -2.05 -0.04 2.51
CA ALA A 68 -1.57 -1.30 1.95
C ALA A 68 -1.70 -2.46 2.94
N LEU A 69 -1.34 -2.25 4.20
CA LEU A 69 -1.49 -3.21 5.30
C LEU A 69 -1.47 -2.47 6.62
N CYS A 70 -2.58 -2.45 7.37
CA CYS A 70 -2.74 -1.63 8.56
C CYS A 70 -3.07 -2.46 9.81
N PHE A 71 -2.10 -2.55 10.72
CA PHE A 71 -2.26 -2.98 12.12
C PHE A 71 -1.06 -2.50 12.95
N THR A 72 -1.17 -2.49 14.27
CA THR A 72 -0.19 -1.83 15.17
C THR A 72 1.26 -2.24 14.94
N GLU A 73 1.51 -3.52 14.65
CA GLU A 73 2.88 -4.02 14.49
C GLU A 73 3.58 -3.50 13.23
N ILE A 74 2.83 -3.30 12.13
CA ILE A 74 3.41 -2.71 10.91
C ILE A 74 3.90 -1.29 11.18
N TYR A 75 3.17 -0.52 11.97
CA TYR A 75 3.59 0.83 12.33
C TYR A 75 4.82 0.84 13.25
N ARG A 76 4.95 -0.13 14.18
CA ARG A 76 6.18 -0.28 14.98
C ARG A 76 7.38 -0.58 14.09
N ILE A 77 7.23 -1.51 13.15
CA ILE A 77 8.29 -1.84 12.18
C ILE A 77 8.67 -0.62 11.35
N ALA A 78 7.71 0.13 10.82
CA ALA A 78 7.98 1.35 10.06
C ALA A 78 8.73 2.38 10.90
N ALA A 79 8.34 2.57 12.18
CA ALA A 79 9.03 3.47 13.10
C ALA A 79 10.48 3.04 13.37
N GLU A 80 10.71 1.75 13.66
CA GLU A 80 12.02 1.16 13.92
C GLU A 80 12.95 1.22 12.71
N GLU A 81 12.41 1.05 11.50
CA GLU A 81 13.18 1.19 10.25
C GLU A 81 13.33 2.66 9.81
N GLY A 82 12.91 3.62 10.65
CA GLY A 82 13.12 5.05 10.44
C GLY A 82 12.27 5.66 9.32
N MET A 83 11.16 5.03 8.96
CA MET A 83 10.19 5.56 8.00
C MET A 83 9.20 6.52 8.67
N GLY A 84 8.55 7.38 7.87
CA GLY A 84 7.28 7.98 8.23
C GLY A 84 6.12 7.08 7.81
N ILE A 85 4.89 7.54 8.03
CA ILE A 85 3.67 6.88 7.53
C ILE A 85 2.72 7.88 6.89
N ASP A 86 1.99 7.44 5.87
CA ASP A 86 0.78 8.09 5.40
C ASP A 86 -0.44 7.44 6.08
N CYS A 87 -1.35 8.25 6.59
CA CYS A 87 -2.63 7.80 7.15
C CYS A 87 -3.77 8.50 6.41
N VAL A 88 -4.91 7.81 6.21
CA VAL A 88 -6.04 8.33 5.42
C VAL A 88 -7.35 8.37 6.19
N SER A 89 -7.36 8.00 7.47
CA SER A 89 -8.57 8.00 8.31
C SER A 89 -8.25 8.11 9.80
N GLY A 90 -9.24 8.50 10.59
CA GLY A 90 -9.15 8.49 12.06
C GLY A 90 -8.82 7.10 12.63
N GLY A 91 -9.26 6.01 11.97
CA GLY A 91 -8.93 4.64 12.36
C GLY A 91 -7.46 4.30 12.19
N GLU A 92 -6.84 4.73 11.10
CA GLU A 92 -5.40 4.57 10.89
C GLU A 92 -4.59 5.44 11.86
N LEU A 93 -5.00 6.69 12.12
CA LEU A 93 -4.40 7.56 13.14
C LEU A 93 -4.48 6.94 14.53
N TYR A 94 -5.65 6.40 14.91
CA TYR A 94 -5.81 5.71 16.18
C TYR A 94 -4.89 4.49 16.30
N THR A 95 -4.74 3.72 15.22
CA THR A 95 -3.84 2.56 15.15
C THR A 95 -2.38 2.98 15.31
N ALA A 96 -1.97 4.09 14.65
CA ALA A 96 -0.63 4.66 14.77
C ALA A 96 -0.34 5.11 16.21
N ARG A 97 -1.28 5.83 16.86
CA ARG A 97 -1.18 6.22 18.27
C ARG A 97 -1.04 5.01 19.18
N LYS A 98 -1.85 3.97 18.96
CA LYS A 98 -1.77 2.73 19.77
C LYS A 98 -0.45 1.97 19.55
N ALA A 99 0.14 2.09 18.38
CA ALA A 99 1.47 1.53 18.10
C ALA A 99 2.62 2.34 18.72
N GLY A 100 2.35 3.56 19.23
CA GLY A 100 3.37 4.50 19.71
C GLY A 100 4.17 5.14 18.57
N PHE A 101 3.57 5.29 17.38
CA PHE A 101 4.24 5.90 16.24
C PHE A 101 4.46 7.40 16.47
N PRO A 102 5.65 7.97 16.14
CA PRO A 102 5.94 9.40 16.29
C PRO A 102 5.01 10.25 15.41
N ALA A 103 4.16 11.08 16.04
CA ALA A 103 3.11 11.83 15.34
C ALA A 103 3.67 12.84 14.33
N GLU A 104 4.85 13.41 14.59
CA GLU A 104 5.55 14.34 13.72
C GLU A 104 6.00 13.71 12.39
N ARG A 105 6.06 12.39 12.29
CA ARG A 105 6.36 11.64 11.06
C ARG A 105 5.13 11.10 10.35
N ILE A 106 3.92 11.53 10.75
CA ILE A 106 2.66 11.17 10.10
C ILE A 106 2.27 12.25 9.10
N TYR A 107 1.91 11.82 7.90
CA TYR A 107 1.29 12.61 6.84
C TYR A 107 -0.16 12.18 6.71
N PHE A 108 -1.11 13.11 6.92
CA PHE A 108 -2.53 12.80 6.93
C PHE A 108 -3.17 13.14 5.59
N HIS A 109 -3.50 12.12 4.84
CA HIS A 109 -4.10 12.16 3.50
C HIS A 109 -5.61 12.00 3.51
N GLY A 110 -6.22 12.05 2.32
CA GLY A 110 -7.63 11.81 2.07
C GLY A 110 -8.28 12.98 1.35
N ASN A 111 -9.22 12.69 0.46
CA ASN A 111 -9.95 13.70 -0.31
C ASN A 111 -11.18 14.26 0.42
N ASN A 112 -11.50 13.74 1.59
CA ASN A 112 -12.61 14.17 2.42
C ASN A 112 -12.32 13.84 3.88
N LYS A 113 -11.44 14.61 4.53
CA LYS A 113 -11.24 14.53 5.97
C LYS A 113 -12.46 15.17 6.66
N THR A 114 -13.07 14.44 7.59
CA THR A 114 -14.17 15.01 8.39
C THR A 114 -13.62 16.01 9.41
N ASP A 115 -14.48 16.91 9.91
CA ASP A 115 -14.07 17.85 10.97
C ASP A 115 -13.51 17.12 12.20
N ARG A 116 -14.09 15.96 12.51
CA ARG A 116 -13.58 15.09 13.59
C ARG A 116 -12.19 14.54 13.27
N ASP A 117 -11.95 14.06 12.07
CA ASP A 117 -10.62 13.57 11.67
C ASP A 117 -9.56 14.67 11.77
N ILE A 118 -9.92 15.91 11.38
CA ILE A 118 -9.04 17.09 11.47
C ILE A 118 -8.73 17.39 12.96
N CYS A 119 -9.75 17.42 13.81
CA CYS A 119 -9.59 17.65 15.25
C CYS A 119 -8.74 16.56 15.88
N ASP A 120 -9.06 15.28 15.67
CA ASP A 120 -8.35 14.13 16.25
C ASP A 120 -6.87 14.09 15.79
N ALA A 121 -6.59 14.44 14.53
CA ALA A 121 -5.23 14.52 13.98
C ALA A 121 -4.42 15.66 14.64
N MET A 122 -5.02 16.85 14.81
CA MET A 122 -4.37 17.97 15.50
C MET A 122 -4.16 17.69 16.98
N ASP A 123 -5.14 17.03 17.65
CA ASP A 123 -4.99 16.60 19.07
C ASP A 123 -3.88 15.57 19.25
N MET A 124 -3.63 14.76 18.23
CA MET A 124 -2.53 13.81 18.21
C MET A 124 -1.17 14.46 17.92
N GLY A 125 -1.14 15.69 17.40
CA GLY A 125 0.06 16.37 16.97
C GLY A 125 0.63 15.84 15.63
N VAL A 126 -0.26 15.46 14.71
CA VAL A 126 0.15 14.98 13.38
C VAL A 126 1.01 16.03 12.67
N GLY A 127 2.18 15.61 12.17
CA GLY A 127 3.19 16.51 11.62
C GLY A 127 2.73 17.27 10.40
N THR A 128 2.09 16.60 9.44
CA THR A 128 1.74 17.23 8.16
C THR A 128 0.37 16.76 7.66
N PHE A 129 -0.46 17.69 7.20
CA PHE A 129 -1.69 17.38 6.48
C PHE A 129 -1.46 17.50 4.97
N VAL A 130 -1.91 16.53 4.20
CA VAL A 130 -1.95 16.62 2.74
C VAL A 130 -3.36 17.04 2.34
N VAL A 131 -3.50 18.33 2.06
CA VAL A 131 -4.75 19.00 1.77
C VAL A 131 -5.15 18.76 0.32
N ASP A 132 -6.37 18.32 0.11
CA ASP A 132 -6.86 17.87 -1.20
C ASP A 132 -7.63 18.98 -1.96
N ASN A 133 -8.29 19.88 -1.24
CA ASN A 133 -9.17 20.92 -1.83
C ASN A 133 -9.27 22.18 -0.95
N THR A 134 -9.95 23.21 -1.46
CA THR A 134 -10.06 24.51 -0.80
C THR A 134 -10.95 24.48 0.45
N GLU A 135 -12.01 23.68 0.46
CA GLU A 135 -12.91 23.53 1.60
C GLU A 135 -12.16 22.92 2.78
N GLU A 136 -11.33 21.91 2.52
CA GLU A 136 -10.45 21.30 3.51
C GLU A 136 -9.39 22.27 4.01
N LEU A 137 -8.78 23.07 3.12
CA LEU A 137 -7.83 24.13 3.51
C LEU A 137 -8.48 25.09 4.51
N CYS A 138 -9.69 25.54 4.24
CA CYS A 138 -10.43 26.41 5.14
C CYS A 138 -10.71 25.76 6.50
N ALA A 139 -11.12 24.48 6.51
CA ALA A 139 -11.39 23.74 7.74
C ALA A 139 -10.11 23.54 8.59
N VAL A 140 -9.00 23.15 7.97
CA VAL A 140 -7.71 23.01 8.64
C VAL A 140 -7.21 24.34 9.20
N SER A 141 -7.29 25.43 8.42
CA SER A 141 -6.91 26.78 8.82
C SER A 141 -7.75 27.25 10.04
N ALA A 142 -9.07 27.11 9.97
CA ALA A 142 -9.97 27.52 11.05
C ALA A 142 -9.71 26.73 12.34
N GLU A 143 -9.49 25.42 12.26
CA GLU A 143 -9.23 24.61 13.45
C GLU A 143 -7.83 24.88 14.04
N ALA A 144 -6.83 25.14 13.20
CA ALA A 144 -5.48 25.53 13.65
C ALA A 144 -5.50 26.90 14.36
N GLN A 145 -6.22 27.90 13.82
CA GLN A 145 -6.39 29.22 14.43
C GLN A 145 -7.09 29.11 15.80
N LYS A 146 -8.18 28.33 15.88
CA LYS A 146 -8.91 28.08 17.13
C LYS A 146 -8.01 27.48 18.22
N ARG A 147 -7.01 26.70 17.84
CA ARG A 147 -6.03 26.08 18.74
C ARG A 147 -4.79 26.96 18.99
N GLY A 148 -4.62 28.04 18.26
CA GLY A 148 -3.44 28.88 18.31
C GLY A 148 -2.15 28.18 17.86
N ILE A 149 -2.26 27.25 16.88
CA ILE A 149 -1.13 26.53 16.29
C ILE A 149 -0.97 26.89 14.82
N ILE A 150 0.20 26.56 14.27
CA ILE A 150 0.45 26.61 12.84
C ILE A 150 0.57 25.16 12.35
N GLN A 151 -0.40 24.71 11.57
CA GLN A 151 -0.40 23.37 11.01
C GLN A 151 0.37 23.34 9.68
N ARG A 152 1.36 22.48 9.61
CA ARG A 152 2.09 22.24 8.37
C ARG A 152 1.26 21.47 7.38
N ILE A 153 1.26 21.92 6.11
CA ILE A 153 0.47 21.30 5.03
C ILE A 153 1.29 21.06 3.77
N LEU A 154 0.96 20.03 3.02
CA LEU A 154 1.24 19.88 1.59
C LEU A 154 -0.07 20.03 0.82
N LEU A 155 0.00 20.51 -0.42
CA LEU A 155 -1.16 20.52 -1.32
C LEU A 155 -1.09 19.32 -2.27
N ARG A 156 -2.18 18.59 -2.40
CA ARG A 156 -2.29 17.52 -3.40
C ARG A 156 -2.54 18.11 -4.78
N ILE A 157 -1.61 17.85 -5.70
CA ILE A 157 -1.60 18.35 -7.07
C ILE A 157 -1.78 17.17 -8.02
N THR A 158 -2.57 17.40 -9.07
CA THR A 158 -2.77 16.43 -10.15
C THR A 158 -1.96 16.88 -11.37
N PRO A 159 -0.86 16.19 -11.70
CA PRO A 159 0.03 16.57 -12.79
C PRO A 159 -0.55 16.31 -14.19
N GLY A 160 -1.62 15.52 -14.31
CA GLY A 160 -2.26 15.22 -15.59
C GLY A 160 -1.63 14.06 -16.37
N ILE A 161 -1.00 13.12 -15.67
CA ILE A 161 -0.32 11.96 -16.27
C ILE A 161 -1.24 10.74 -16.33
N ASP A 162 -1.25 10.04 -17.46
CA ASP A 162 -1.85 8.72 -17.63
C ASP A 162 -0.76 7.64 -17.58
N PRO A 163 -0.64 6.87 -16.49
CA PRO A 163 0.36 5.82 -16.36
C PRO A 163 -0.03 4.51 -17.06
N HIS A 164 -1.07 4.49 -17.92
CA HIS A 164 -1.56 3.31 -18.65
C HIS A 164 -1.84 2.09 -17.76
N THR A 165 -2.37 2.29 -16.56
CA THR A 165 -2.73 1.23 -15.62
C THR A 165 -4.25 1.02 -15.56
N HIS A 166 -4.71 0.04 -14.76
CA HIS A 166 -6.15 -0.23 -14.61
C HIS A 166 -6.89 1.03 -14.10
N ARG A 167 -8.01 1.40 -14.76
CA ARG A 167 -8.77 2.64 -14.50
C ARG A 167 -9.06 2.89 -13.00
N ALA A 168 -9.32 1.85 -12.23
CA ALA A 168 -9.63 1.99 -10.79
C ALA A 168 -8.41 2.37 -9.91
N ILE A 169 -7.18 2.33 -10.43
CA ILE A 169 -5.95 2.64 -9.71
C ILE A 169 -5.16 3.80 -10.34
N MET A 170 -5.72 4.46 -11.33
CA MET A 170 -5.21 5.68 -11.96
C MET A 170 -5.61 6.90 -11.13
N THR A 171 -4.66 7.68 -10.64
CA THR A 171 -4.92 8.87 -9.80
C THR A 171 -4.27 10.16 -10.31
N GLY A 172 -3.40 10.05 -11.31
CA GLY A 172 -2.70 11.18 -11.93
C GLY A 172 -3.49 11.93 -13.00
N ASN A 173 -4.66 11.45 -13.38
CA ASN A 173 -5.49 12.03 -14.44
C ASN A 173 -6.26 13.26 -13.92
N VAL A 174 -6.53 14.22 -14.81
CA VAL A 174 -7.34 15.43 -14.51
C VAL A 174 -8.74 15.08 -14.03
N ASP A 175 -9.39 14.07 -14.61
CA ASP A 175 -10.67 13.53 -14.13
C ASP A 175 -10.43 12.52 -12.98
N SER A 176 -10.10 13.06 -11.82
CA SER A 176 -9.88 12.31 -10.59
C SER A 176 -10.61 13.00 -9.43
N LYS A 177 -11.07 12.18 -8.46
CA LYS A 177 -11.64 12.73 -7.20
C LYS A 177 -10.57 13.36 -6.29
N PHE A 178 -9.30 13.28 -6.66
CA PHE A 178 -8.17 13.71 -5.85
C PHE A 178 -7.45 14.89 -6.46
N GLY A 179 -7.08 15.85 -5.59
CA GLY A 179 -6.12 16.90 -5.88
C GLY A 179 -6.60 17.98 -6.84
N ASN A 180 -5.73 18.94 -7.07
CA ASN A 180 -5.96 20.12 -7.88
C ASN A 180 -5.15 20.04 -9.16
N ALA A 181 -5.80 20.14 -10.33
CA ALA A 181 -5.14 19.98 -11.61
C ALA A 181 -4.33 21.23 -12.00
N ILE A 182 -3.10 21.04 -12.49
CA ILE A 182 -2.25 22.12 -12.98
C ILE A 182 -2.87 22.73 -14.25
N VAL A 183 -3.28 21.89 -15.20
CA VAL A 183 -3.75 22.31 -16.53
C VAL A 183 -5.02 23.16 -16.50
N THR A 184 -5.83 23.07 -15.43
CA THR A 184 -7.05 23.86 -15.25
C THR A 184 -6.81 25.17 -14.50
N GLY A 185 -5.60 25.37 -13.96
CA GLY A 185 -5.26 26.51 -13.10
C GLY A 185 -5.70 26.36 -11.63
N GLN A 186 -6.43 25.30 -11.29
CA GLN A 186 -6.86 25.03 -9.91
C GLN A 186 -5.70 24.90 -8.94
N ALA A 187 -4.61 24.25 -9.38
CA ALA A 187 -3.42 24.07 -8.56
C ALA A 187 -2.80 25.42 -8.13
N MET A 188 -2.65 26.37 -9.03
CA MET A 188 -2.13 27.71 -8.70
C MET A 188 -3.12 28.49 -7.82
N GLY A 189 -4.43 28.30 -8.03
CA GLY A 189 -5.48 28.92 -7.22
C GLY A 189 -5.38 28.50 -5.74
N ILE A 190 -5.28 27.20 -5.47
CA ILE A 190 -5.18 26.71 -4.08
C ILE A 190 -3.82 27.04 -3.46
N VAL A 191 -2.71 27.08 -4.24
CA VAL A 191 -1.41 27.54 -3.76
C VAL A 191 -1.50 28.97 -3.24
N LYS A 192 -2.07 29.91 -4.04
CA LYS A 192 -2.28 31.31 -3.64
C LYS A 192 -3.16 31.43 -2.39
N ALA A 193 -4.21 30.60 -2.30
CA ALA A 193 -5.04 30.55 -1.10
C ALA A 193 -4.26 30.06 0.14
N ALA A 194 -3.47 28.99 0.00
CA ALA A 194 -2.72 28.40 1.11
C ALA A 194 -1.59 29.33 1.62
N ILE A 195 -0.92 30.07 0.74
CA ILE A 195 0.11 31.05 1.12
C ILE A 195 -0.47 32.16 2.01
N ASN A 196 -1.73 32.54 1.77
CA ASN A 196 -2.42 33.61 2.49
C ASN A 196 -3.30 33.12 3.65
N ALA A 197 -3.42 31.80 3.86
CA ALA A 197 -4.26 31.25 4.91
C ALA A 197 -3.57 31.34 6.27
N GLU A 198 -4.26 31.89 7.27
CA GLU A 198 -3.78 31.95 8.64
C GLU A 198 -3.80 30.56 9.32
N GLY A 199 -2.93 30.31 10.27
CA GLY A 199 -2.87 29.05 11.03
C GLY A 199 -2.31 27.85 10.25
N VAL A 200 -1.85 28.02 9.00
CA VAL A 200 -1.21 26.97 8.22
C VAL A 200 0.15 27.42 7.66
N GLU A 201 1.08 26.48 7.47
CA GLU A 201 2.32 26.65 6.72
C GLU A 201 2.27 25.77 5.47
N LEU A 202 2.28 26.36 4.30
CA LEU A 202 2.46 25.63 3.05
C LEU A 202 3.92 25.17 2.94
N ALA A 203 4.17 23.92 3.33
CA ALA A 203 5.51 23.35 3.29
C ALA A 203 5.86 22.77 1.92
N GLY A 204 4.88 22.23 1.20
CA GLY A 204 5.20 21.53 -0.03
C GLY A 204 4.02 21.12 -0.88
N LEU A 205 4.36 20.33 -1.90
CA LEU A 205 3.42 19.75 -2.85
C LEU A 205 3.48 18.23 -2.77
N HIS A 206 2.35 17.60 -3.08
CA HIS A 206 2.22 16.14 -3.20
C HIS A 206 1.59 15.78 -4.54
N CYS A 207 2.05 14.71 -5.16
CA CYS A 207 1.33 14.04 -6.24
C CYS A 207 1.36 12.52 -6.08
N HIS A 208 0.40 11.85 -6.70
CA HIS A 208 0.39 10.39 -6.80
C HIS A 208 -0.29 9.99 -8.11
N ILE A 209 0.43 9.30 -8.98
CA ILE A 209 -0.01 9.06 -10.38
C ILE A 209 -0.73 7.74 -10.57
N GLY A 210 -0.62 6.80 -9.64
CA GLY A 210 -1.28 5.50 -9.77
C GLY A 210 -0.62 4.39 -8.97
N SER A 211 -0.95 3.16 -9.30
CA SER A 211 -0.46 1.98 -8.59
C SER A 211 -0.17 0.84 -9.56
N GLN A 212 0.77 -0.05 -9.21
CA GLN A 212 1.20 -1.20 -10.01
C GLN A 212 1.78 -0.77 -11.37
N ILE A 213 2.60 0.28 -11.36
CA ILE A 213 3.25 0.85 -12.54
C ILE A 213 4.66 0.26 -12.64
N PHE A 214 4.96 -0.37 -13.77
CA PHE A 214 6.26 -1.00 -14.03
C PHE A 214 7.19 -0.13 -14.89
N ASP A 215 6.63 0.83 -15.61
CA ASP A 215 7.38 1.80 -16.38
C ASP A 215 7.79 2.97 -15.46
N ILE A 216 9.03 3.39 -15.56
CA ILE A 216 9.59 4.45 -14.72
C ILE A 216 9.34 5.84 -15.32
N GLU A 217 9.14 5.93 -16.63
CA GLU A 217 8.96 7.22 -17.32
C GLU A 217 7.76 8.04 -16.79
N PRO A 218 6.57 7.46 -16.46
CA PRO A 218 5.49 8.24 -15.84
C PRO A 218 5.87 8.91 -14.51
N PHE A 219 6.76 8.28 -13.73
CA PHE A 219 7.28 8.89 -12.50
C PHE A 219 8.29 10.00 -12.79
N ALA A 220 9.11 9.83 -13.82
CA ALA A 220 10.04 10.84 -14.32
C ALA A 220 9.28 12.07 -14.81
N ASP A 221 8.22 11.89 -15.59
CA ASP A 221 7.34 12.95 -16.05
C ASP A 221 6.64 13.67 -14.90
N ALA A 222 6.17 12.92 -13.89
CA ALA A 222 5.58 13.51 -12.69
C ALA A 222 6.58 14.39 -11.93
N ALA A 223 7.80 13.90 -11.73
CA ALA A 223 8.86 14.64 -11.07
C ALA A 223 9.19 15.93 -11.83
N LYS A 224 9.28 15.84 -13.17
CA LYS A 224 9.51 16.99 -14.04
C LYS A 224 8.40 18.04 -13.90
N ILE A 225 7.14 17.66 -14.12
CA ILE A 225 6.00 18.58 -14.07
C ILE A 225 5.87 19.24 -12.68
N MET A 226 6.06 18.47 -11.62
CA MET A 226 5.97 18.99 -10.25
C MET A 226 7.10 19.96 -9.92
N THR A 227 8.33 19.68 -10.39
CA THR A 227 9.49 20.58 -10.18
C THR A 227 9.34 21.87 -10.99
N GLU A 228 8.89 21.80 -12.24
CA GLU A 228 8.55 22.97 -13.07
C GLU A 228 7.44 23.81 -12.41
N PHE A 229 6.42 23.15 -11.83
CA PHE A 229 5.35 23.85 -11.11
C PHE A 229 5.87 24.56 -9.83
N MET A 230 6.83 23.96 -9.11
CA MET A 230 7.50 24.65 -7.99
C MET A 230 8.23 25.92 -8.45
N ALA A 231 8.93 25.86 -9.60
CA ALA A 231 9.58 27.04 -10.18
C ALA A 231 8.56 28.11 -10.60
N GLN A 232 7.41 27.72 -11.15
CA GLN A 232 6.33 28.64 -11.47
C GLN A 232 5.80 29.34 -10.21
N ILE A 233 5.58 28.60 -9.11
CA ILE A 233 5.15 29.16 -7.82
C ILE A 233 6.15 30.18 -7.31
N LYS A 234 7.45 29.89 -7.37
CA LYS A 234 8.51 30.82 -6.96
C LYS A 234 8.46 32.12 -7.78
N ASN A 235 8.27 32.01 -9.09
CA ASN A 235 8.25 33.16 -9.99
C ASN A 235 6.97 34.02 -9.83
N GLU A 236 5.79 33.37 -9.69
CA GLU A 236 4.51 34.08 -9.62
C GLU A 236 4.17 34.58 -8.21
N CYS A 237 4.54 33.83 -7.17
CA CYS A 237 4.12 34.09 -5.79
C CYS A 237 5.27 34.56 -4.89
N ALA A 238 6.53 34.59 -5.38
CA ALA A 238 7.73 34.80 -4.57
C ALA A 238 7.79 33.87 -3.35
N TYR A 239 7.27 32.64 -3.50
CA TYR A 239 7.17 31.64 -2.45
C TYR A 239 7.99 30.38 -2.80
N GLU A 240 8.82 29.92 -1.89
CA GLU A 240 9.69 28.77 -2.10
C GLU A 240 9.11 27.51 -1.44
N ILE A 241 8.80 26.52 -2.26
CA ILE A 241 8.32 25.21 -1.80
C ILE A 241 9.49 24.42 -1.22
N LYS A 242 9.33 23.92 0.01
CA LYS A 242 10.39 23.24 0.77
C LYS A 242 10.34 21.71 0.65
N GLU A 243 9.17 21.12 0.36
CA GLU A 243 8.97 19.67 0.25
C GLU A 243 8.29 19.29 -1.05
N LEU A 244 8.75 18.17 -1.62
CA LEU A 244 8.14 17.53 -2.78
C LEU A 244 7.86 16.06 -2.47
N ASN A 245 6.60 15.71 -2.35
CA ASN A 245 6.14 14.34 -2.17
C ASN A 245 5.68 13.78 -3.52
N LEU A 246 6.42 12.82 -4.05
CA LEU A 246 6.17 12.19 -5.35
C LEU A 246 5.24 10.96 -5.25
N GLY A 247 4.70 10.69 -4.05
CA GLY A 247 3.81 9.57 -3.84
C GLY A 247 4.49 8.22 -3.94
N GLY A 248 3.70 7.21 -4.23
CA GLY A 248 4.15 5.85 -4.49
C GLY A 248 3.62 5.36 -5.83
N GLY A 249 3.55 4.03 -5.99
CA GLY A 249 2.92 3.43 -7.16
C GLY A 249 3.78 2.42 -7.91
N LEU A 250 5.06 2.29 -7.60
CA LEU A 250 5.95 1.29 -8.19
C LEU A 250 5.37 -0.12 -8.03
N GLY A 251 5.41 -0.89 -9.12
CA GLY A 251 4.83 -2.21 -9.23
C GLY A 251 5.55 -3.29 -8.43
N VAL A 252 4.86 -4.41 -8.26
CA VAL A 252 5.37 -5.62 -7.60
C VAL A 252 5.09 -6.82 -8.47
N ARG A 253 6.01 -7.75 -8.52
CA ARG A 253 5.87 -9.00 -9.24
C ARG A 253 4.92 -9.95 -8.51
N TYR A 254 3.73 -10.19 -9.07
CA TYR A 254 2.71 -11.13 -8.56
C TYR A 254 2.75 -12.49 -9.24
N THR A 255 3.22 -12.51 -10.49
CA THR A 255 3.31 -13.70 -11.32
C THR A 255 4.69 -13.80 -11.98
N GLU A 256 5.00 -14.94 -12.56
CA GLU A 256 6.25 -15.12 -13.31
C GLU A 256 6.34 -14.27 -14.58
N TYR A 257 5.20 -13.74 -15.07
CA TYR A 257 5.11 -12.91 -16.26
C TYR A 257 5.35 -11.42 -15.97
N ASP A 258 5.26 -11.01 -14.67
CA ASP A 258 5.51 -9.63 -14.29
C ASP A 258 7.00 -9.30 -14.27
N ARG A 259 7.33 -8.07 -14.63
CA ARG A 259 8.71 -7.56 -14.57
C ARG A 259 9.16 -7.39 -13.12
N GLU A 260 10.44 -7.52 -12.89
CA GLU A 260 11.08 -7.12 -11.63
C GLU A 260 11.52 -5.66 -11.74
N ILE A 261 11.32 -4.88 -10.68
CA ILE A 261 11.74 -3.48 -10.60
C ILE A 261 12.94 -3.39 -9.65
N ASP A 262 13.99 -2.75 -10.12
CA ASP A 262 15.06 -2.25 -9.24
C ASP A 262 14.61 -0.90 -8.66
N TYR A 263 14.10 -0.93 -7.43
CA TYR A 263 13.59 0.26 -6.75
C TYR A 263 14.68 1.31 -6.51
N ALA A 264 15.92 0.89 -6.25
CA ALA A 264 17.02 1.81 -6.03
C ALA A 264 17.38 2.56 -7.32
N ALA A 265 17.49 1.84 -8.43
CA ALA A 265 17.75 2.44 -9.75
C ALA A 265 16.60 3.36 -10.18
N ALA A 266 15.35 2.97 -9.95
CA ALA A 266 14.18 3.81 -10.23
C ALA A 266 14.20 5.13 -9.44
N ILE A 267 14.47 5.07 -8.14
CA ILE A 267 14.56 6.24 -7.26
C ILE A 267 15.72 7.14 -7.70
N ALA A 268 16.89 6.57 -8.03
CA ALA A 268 18.05 7.34 -8.49
C ALA A 268 17.77 8.06 -9.83
N HIS A 269 17.06 7.43 -10.75
CA HIS A 269 16.65 8.05 -12.02
C HIS A 269 15.73 9.26 -11.79
N ILE A 270 14.68 9.10 -10.98
CA ILE A 270 13.77 10.19 -10.61
C ILE A 270 14.55 11.34 -9.91
N ALA A 271 15.48 11.00 -9.04
CA ALA A 271 16.27 11.99 -8.32
C ALA A 271 17.15 12.83 -9.25
N GLN A 272 17.73 12.22 -10.28
CA GLN A 272 18.55 12.96 -11.25
C GLN A 272 17.73 14.03 -11.96
N ILE A 273 16.50 13.70 -12.36
CA ILE A 273 15.57 14.64 -13.02
C ILE A 273 15.25 15.84 -12.10
N VAL A 274 14.91 15.56 -10.84
CA VAL A 274 14.62 16.64 -9.87
C VAL A 274 15.84 17.55 -9.68
N LYS A 275 17.05 16.98 -9.54
CA LYS A 275 18.30 17.73 -9.37
C LYS A 275 18.61 18.62 -10.57
N ASP A 276 18.52 18.07 -11.77
CA ASP A 276 18.82 18.79 -13.01
C ASP A 276 17.86 19.98 -13.19
N LEU A 277 16.56 19.76 -12.97
CA LEU A 277 15.55 20.81 -13.06
C LEU A 277 15.67 21.87 -11.96
N CYS A 278 16.03 21.50 -10.74
CA CYS A 278 16.32 22.47 -9.68
C CYS A 278 17.51 23.39 -10.07
N ALA A 279 18.54 22.79 -10.65
CA ALA A 279 19.71 23.56 -11.13
C ALA A 279 19.34 24.46 -12.31
N GLU A 280 18.59 23.97 -13.30
CA GLU A 280 18.17 24.74 -14.47
C GLU A 280 17.23 25.90 -14.12
N THR A 281 16.30 25.69 -13.21
CA THR A 281 15.28 26.67 -12.82
C THR A 281 15.72 27.58 -11.67
N GLY A 282 16.84 27.28 -11.03
CA GLY A 282 17.39 28.07 -9.91
C GLY A 282 16.55 27.99 -8.62
N ILE A 283 15.71 26.92 -8.45
CA ILE A 283 15.04 26.67 -7.19
C ILE A 283 15.94 25.82 -6.27
N ALA A 284 15.74 25.97 -4.95
CA ALA A 284 16.44 25.12 -4.00
C ALA A 284 15.96 23.67 -4.11
N MET A 285 16.86 22.70 -3.88
CA MET A 285 16.50 21.29 -3.81
C MET A 285 15.51 21.07 -2.67
N PRO A 286 14.30 20.58 -2.93
CA PRO A 286 13.33 20.31 -1.86
C PRO A 286 13.72 19.06 -1.08
N ARG A 287 13.20 18.94 0.13
CA ARG A 287 13.12 17.65 0.81
C ARG A 287 12.18 16.73 0.04
N VAL A 288 12.69 15.57 -0.43
CA VAL A 288 11.87 14.65 -1.21
C VAL A 288 11.28 13.55 -0.35
N ILE A 289 10.01 13.27 -0.59
CA ILE A 289 9.20 12.27 0.09
C ILE A 289 8.69 11.27 -0.93
N LEU A 290 8.70 9.99 -0.58
CA LEU A 290 8.16 8.88 -1.36
C LEU A 290 7.17 8.10 -0.51
N GLU A 291 6.11 7.52 -1.10
CA GLU A 291 5.05 6.79 -0.39
C GLU A 291 4.91 5.33 -0.83
N PRO A 292 5.95 4.50 -0.66
CA PRO A 292 5.81 3.08 -0.96
C PRO A 292 4.80 2.42 0.00
N GLY A 293 3.88 1.64 -0.55
CA GLY A 293 2.95 0.81 0.21
C GLY A 293 3.01 -0.63 -0.29
N ARG A 294 2.42 -0.88 -1.46
CA ARG A 294 2.43 -2.20 -2.12
C ARG A 294 3.83 -2.79 -2.22
N SER A 295 4.78 -2.03 -2.71
CA SER A 295 6.16 -2.48 -2.92
C SER A 295 6.92 -2.81 -1.63
N LEU A 296 6.45 -2.34 -0.47
CA LEU A 296 7.02 -2.73 0.83
C LEU A 296 6.47 -4.06 1.34
N VAL A 297 5.14 -4.25 1.28
CA VAL A 297 4.49 -5.34 2.03
C VAL A 297 3.95 -6.47 1.16
N ALA A 298 3.66 -6.24 -0.13
CA ALA A 298 2.98 -7.25 -0.95
C ALA A 298 3.77 -8.55 -1.04
N ALA A 299 5.04 -8.47 -1.44
CA ALA A 299 5.91 -9.63 -1.58
C ALA A 299 6.18 -10.34 -0.25
N ALA A 300 6.21 -9.63 0.88
CA ALA A 300 6.42 -10.21 2.19
C ALA A 300 5.27 -11.11 2.66
N GLY A 301 4.11 -11.10 1.98
CA GLY A 301 2.91 -11.81 2.43
C GLY A 301 2.50 -13.00 1.57
N ALA A 302 1.91 -13.99 2.22
CA ALA A 302 1.19 -15.10 1.60
C ALA A 302 -0.09 -15.38 2.39
N THR A 303 -1.12 -15.92 1.71
CA THR A 303 -2.34 -16.38 2.37
C THR A 303 -2.51 -17.88 2.17
N LEU A 304 -2.74 -18.60 3.26
CA LEU A 304 -2.96 -20.04 3.24
C LEU A 304 -4.44 -20.37 3.39
N TYR A 305 -4.87 -21.33 2.63
CA TYR A 305 -6.24 -21.86 2.61
C TYR A 305 -6.23 -23.38 2.71
N THR A 306 -7.30 -23.95 3.23
CA THR A 306 -7.56 -25.38 3.11
C THR A 306 -8.49 -25.65 1.93
N VAL A 307 -8.11 -26.56 1.05
CA VAL A 307 -8.96 -27.05 -0.04
C VAL A 307 -10.14 -27.84 0.54
N GLY A 308 -11.35 -27.36 0.32
CA GLY A 308 -12.60 -28.01 0.78
C GLY A 308 -13.15 -29.00 -0.22
N SER A 309 -13.14 -28.65 -1.52
CA SER A 309 -13.64 -29.51 -2.59
C SER A 309 -12.95 -29.22 -3.92
N VAL A 310 -12.93 -30.24 -4.77
CA VAL A 310 -12.51 -30.14 -6.16
C VAL A 310 -13.69 -30.60 -7.02
N LYS A 311 -14.09 -29.75 -7.98
CA LYS A 311 -15.18 -30.04 -8.90
C LYS A 311 -14.69 -29.95 -10.33
N GLU A 312 -14.71 -31.06 -11.04
CA GLU A 312 -14.38 -31.12 -12.47
C GLU A 312 -15.67 -31.06 -13.29
N ILE A 313 -15.73 -30.13 -14.26
CA ILE A 313 -16.85 -30.01 -15.19
C ILE A 313 -16.31 -30.32 -16.58
N PRO A 314 -16.50 -31.54 -17.10
CA PRO A 314 -15.95 -31.99 -18.38
C PRO A 314 -16.32 -31.05 -19.53
N GLY A 315 -15.30 -30.62 -20.29
CA GLY A 315 -15.48 -29.71 -21.43
C GLY A 315 -15.63 -28.21 -21.04
N PHE A 316 -15.63 -27.89 -19.75
CA PHE A 316 -15.74 -26.49 -19.30
C PHE A 316 -14.56 -26.06 -18.43
N ARG A 317 -14.60 -26.30 -17.13
CA ARG A 317 -13.53 -25.91 -16.20
C ARG A 317 -13.51 -26.76 -14.91
N ASN A 318 -12.38 -26.72 -14.25
CA ASN A 318 -12.23 -27.27 -12.92
C ASN A 318 -12.33 -26.16 -11.87
N TYR A 319 -12.97 -26.45 -10.75
CA TYR A 319 -13.02 -25.58 -9.58
C TYR A 319 -12.30 -26.21 -8.41
N VAL A 320 -11.54 -25.39 -7.70
CA VAL A 320 -10.91 -25.72 -6.41
C VAL A 320 -11.46 -24.75 -5.39
N SER A 321 -12.35 -25.24 -4.52
CA SER A 321 -12.97 -24.40 -3.49
C SER A 321 -12.16 -24.46 -2.21
N VAL A 322 -11.93 -23.28 -1.61
CA VAL A 322 -11.16 -23.11 -0.39
C VAL A 322 -12.01 -22.54 0.75
N ASP A 323 -11.50 -22.61 1.98
CA ASP A 323 -12.18 -22.18 3.20
C ASP A 323 -12.22 -20.65 3.44
N GLY A 324 -11.57 -19.86 2.57
CA GLY A 324 -11.66 -18.40 2.50
C GLY A 324 -12.32 -17.91 1.22
N GLY A 325 -11.90 -16.76 0.71
CA GLY A 325 -12.41 -16.19 -0.53
C GLY A 325 -12.31 -14.67 -0.60
N MET A 326 -13.26 -14.04 -1.32
CA MET A 326 -13.29 -12.58 -1.49
C MET A 326 -13.36 -11.78 -0.16
N PRO A 327 -13.87 -12.30 0.97
CA PRO A 327 -13.83 -11.56 2.23
C PRO A 327 -12.42 -11.34 2.77
N ASP A 328 -11.48 -12.19 2.43
CA ASP A 328 -10.06 -12.10 2.87
C ASP A 328 -9.09 -11.81 1.73
N ASN A 329 -9.48 -12.04 0.47
CA ASN A 329 -8.73 -11.66 -0.72
C ASN A 329 -9.68 -11.11 -1.81
N PRO A 330 -10.10 -9.84 -1.71
CA PRO A 330 -11.11 -9.26 -2.61
C PRO A 330 -10.55 -8.85 -3.97
N ARG A 331 -9.24 -8.91 -4.17
CA ARG A 331 -8.59 -8.22 -5.29
C ARG A 331 -8.90 -8.82 -6.66
N TYR A 332 -9.08 -10.14 -6.75
CA TYR A 332 -9.51 -10.74 -8.01
C TYR A 332 -10.94 -10.31 -8.36
N ALA A 333 -11.85 -10.38 -7.39
CA ALA A 333 -13.25 -9.98 -7.59
C ALA A 333 -13.39 -8.49 -7.98
N LEU A 334 -12.56 -7.59 -7.39
CA LEU A 334 -12.63 -6.14 -7.63
C LEU A 334 -11.85 -5.68 -8.87
N TYR A 335 -10.71 -6.28 -9.15
CA TYR A 335 -9.74 -5.75 -10.12
C TYR A 335 -9.22 -6.81 -11.09
N GLN A 336 -9.66 -8.05 -10.96
CA GLN A 336 -9.14 -9.22 -11.70
C GLN A 336 -7.62 -9.37 -11.56
N SER A 337 -7.10 -9.00 -10.39
CA SER A 337 -5.67 -9.06 -10.08
C SER A 337 -5.19 -10.50 -10.11
N GLN A 338 -4.19 -10.77 -10.92
CA GLN A 338 -3.59 -12.11 -11.03
C GLN A 338 -2.66 -12.37 -9.85
N TYR A 339 -2.65 -13.61 -9.36
CA TYR A 339 -1.77 -14.08 -8.30
C TYR A 339 -1.14 -15.42 -8.69
N THR A 340 0.02 -15.71 -8.14
CA THR A 340 0.58 -17.07 -8.16
C THR A 340 0.00 -17.86 -7.00
N ALA A 341 -0.60 -19.01 -7.29
CA ALA A 341 -1.03 -19.97 -6.28
C ALA A 341 -0.38 -21.33 -6.50
N LEU A 342 -0.28 -22.12 -5.45
CA LEU A 342 0.26 -23.47 -5.49
C LEU A 342 -0.25 -24.32 -4.30
N ILE A 343 -0.18 -25.65 -4.44
CA ILE A 343 -0.48 -26.58 -3.34
C ILE A 343 0.76 -26.69 -2.45
N ALA A 344 0.70 -26.07 -1.27
CA ALA A 344 1.84 -25.88 -0.37
C ALA A 344 2.45 -27.18 0.15
N ASN A 345 1.63 -28.23 0.37
CA ASN A 345 2.10 -29.55 0.85
C ASN A 345 2.71 -30.42 -0.26
N ARG A 346 2.83 -29.94 -1.49
CA ARG A 346 3.56 -30.58 -2.60
C ARG A 346 4.05 -29.55 -3.61
N ALA A 347 4.67 -28.50 -3.14
CA ALA A 347 5.09 -27.35 -3.92
C ALA A 347 6.12 -27.68 -5.02
N THR A 348 6.82 -28.81 -4.91
CA THR A 348 7.79 -29.30 -5.89
C THR A 348 7.18 -30.17 -7.00
N ALA A 349 5.91 -30.57 -6.88
CA ALA A 349 5.24 -31.38 -7.90
C ALA A 349 4.90 -30.54 -9.16
N PRO A 350 4.69 -31.17 -10.32
CA PRO A 350 4.27 -30.46 -11.54
C PRO A 350 2.98 -29.68 -11.35
N ARG A 351 2.89 -28.48 -11.93
CA ARG A 351 1.73 -27.59 -11.93
C ARG A 351 0.97 -27.77 -13.25
N ASP A 352 0.42 -28.96 -13.47
CA ASP A 352 -0.24 -29.39 -14.70
C ASP A 352 -1.78 -29.45 -14.57
N TYR A 353 -2.32 -29.05 -13.41
CA TYR A 353 -3.76 -29.00 -13.18
C TYR A 353 -4.27 -27.56 -13.27
N ARG A 354 -5.02 -27.26 -14.34
CA ARG A 354 -5.60 -25.94 -14.56
C ARG A 354 -6.99 -25.83 -13.92
N ALA A 355 -7.18 -24.83 -13.04
CA ALA A 355 -8.42 -24.65 -12.33
C ALA A 355 -8.75 -23.19 -12.03
N THR A 356 -10.00 -22.91 -11.72
CA THR A 356 -10.47 -21.69 -11.06
C THR A 356 -10.49 -21.93 -9.55
N VAL A 357 -9.78 -21.10 -8.80
CA VAL A 357 -9.80 -21.12 -7.33
C VAL A 357 -10.96 -20.26 -6.86
N ALA A 358 -11.92 -20.88 -6.19
CA ALA A 358 -13.15 -20.25 -5.69
C ALA A 358 -13.17 -20.22 -4.17
N GLY A 359 -13.75 -19.18 -3.61
CA GLY A 359 -14.02 -19.10 -2.19
C GLY A 359 -15.29 -19.86 -1.77
N ARG A 360 -15.67 -19.69 -0.51
CA ARG A 360 -16.82 -20.34 0.11
C ARG A 360 -18.07 -19.47 0.26
N CYS A 361 -18.01 -18.22 -0.19
CA CYS A 361 -19.16 -17.33 -0.12
C CYS A 361 -20.26 -17.76 -1.09
N CYS A 362 -21.52 -17.51 -0.71
CA CYS A 362 -22.65 -17.73 -1.60
C CYS A 362 -22.78 -16.58 -2.62
N GLU A 363 -21.75 -16.44 -3.46
CA GLU A 363 -21.59 -15.39 -4.46
C GLU A 363 -20.79 -15.95 -5.65
N SER A 364 -21.33 -15.80 -6.86
CA SER A 364 -20.68 -16.32 -8.08
C SER A 364 -19.33 -15.68 -8.39
N GLY A 365 -19.14 -14.43 -7.96
CA GLY A 365 -17.91 -13.66 -8.11
C GLY A 365 -16.86 -13.95 -7.04
N ASP A 366 -17.12 -14.87 -6.10
CA ASP A 366 -16.15 -15.24 -5.05
C ASP A 366 -15.05 -16.14 -5.62
N LEU A 367 -14.16 -15.50 -6.37
CA LEU A 367 -13.02 -16.13 -7.04
C LEU A 367 -11.71 -15.49 -6.55
N LEU A 368 -10.70 -16.33 -6.38
CA LEU A 368 -9.31 -15.91 -6.10
C LEU A 368 -8.45 -15.86 -7.36
N GLY A 369 -8.88 -16.54 -8.41
CA GLY A 369 -8.26 -16.53 -9.73
C GLY A 369 -8.85 -17.58 -10.66
N GLU A 370 -8.80 -17.29 -11.95
CA GLU A 370 -9.22 -18.20 -13.00
C GLU A 370 -8.00 -18.72 -13.78
N ASN A 371 -8.16 -19.92 -14.33
CA ASN A 371 -7.14 -20.57 -15.17
C ASN A 371 -5.77 -20.70 -14.47
N MET A 372 -5.75 -20.84 -13.17
CA MET A 372 -4.53 -21.01 -12.39
C MET A 372 -3.93 -22.39 -12.61
N GLU A 373 -2.61 -22.41 -12.82
CA GLU A 373 -1.85 -23.65 -12.91
C GLU A 373 -1.44 -24.09 -11.50
N LEU A 374 -1.95 -25.25 -11.08
CA LEU A 374 -1.74 -25.82 -9.75
C LEU A 374 -1.17 -27.23 -9.85
N GLN A 375 -0.58 -27.73 -8.78
CA GLN A 375 -0.44 -29.16 -8.57
C GLN A 375 -1.85 -29.76 -8.41
N LYS A 376 -2.11 -30.98 -8.88
CA LYS A 376 -3.45 -31.60 -8.76
C LYS A 376 -3.91 -31.61 -7.31
N PRO A 377 -4.97 -30.83 -6.93
CA PRO A 377 -5.39 -30.67 -5.55
C PRO A 377 -6.29 -31.80 -5.09
N CYS A 378 -6.29 -32.01 -3.78
CA CYS A 378 -7.21 -32.92 -3.08
C CYS A 378 -7.82 -32.17 -1.88
N ARG A 379 -8.98 -32.64 -1.40
CA ARG A 379 -9.58 -32.17 -0.16
C ARG A 379 -8.59 -32.30 1.00
N GLY A 380 -8.42 -31.24 1.77
CA GLY A 380 -7.50 -31.17 2.90
C GLY A 380 -6.09 -30.67 2.55
N ASP A 381 -5.78 -30.45 1.27
CA ASP A 381 -4.53 -29.80 0.89
C ASP A 381 -4.49 -28.35 1.37
N VAL A 382 -3.28 -27.87 1.61
CA VAL A 382 -3.04 -26.44 1.87
C VAL A 382 -2.73 -25.75 0.54
N LEU A 383 -3.58 -24.81 0.15
CA LEU A 383 -3.34 -23.93 -1.00
C LEU A 383 -2.75 -22.61 -0.50
N ALA A 384 -1.62 -22.20 -1.07
CA ALA A 384 -1.00 -20.91 -0.81
C ALA A 384 -1.23 -19.96 -1.99
N VAL A 385 -1.68 -18.73 -1.70
CA VAL A 385 -1.67 -17.60 -2.63
C VAL A 385 -0.54 -16.68 -2.21
N LEU A 386 0.41 -16.45 -3.10
CA LEU A 386 1.63 -15.68 -2.83
C LEU A 386 1.42 -14.18 -3.06
N VAL A 387 2.29 -13.35 -2.45
CA VAL A 387 2.31 -11.87 -2.65
C VAL A 387 1.02 -11.19 -2.17
N THR A 388 0.41 -11.71 -1.12
CA THR A 388 -0.86 -11.18 -0.58
C THR A 388 -0.69 -10.18 0.56
N GLY A 389 0.52 -9.68 0.83
CA GLY A 389 0.77 -8.74 1.93
C GLY A 389 0.08 -7.38 1.78
N ALA A 390 -0.26 -6.96 0.55
CA ALA A 390 -0.89 -5.66 0.31
C ALA A 390 -2.35 -5.79 -0.13
N TYR A 391 -3.21 -4.94 0.46
CA TYR A 391 -4.62 -4.75 0.07
C TYR A 391 -5.50 -6.02 0.19
N ASN A 392 -5.13 -6.96 1.04
CA ASN A 392 -5.94 -8.12 1.38
C ASN A 392 -6.46 -7.98 2.82
N TYR A 393 -5.62 -8.11 3.84
CA TYR A 393 -6.05 -7.90 5.23
C TYR A 393 -6.72 -6.52 5.45
N SER A 394 -6.15 -5.43 4.92
CA SER A 394 -6.72 -4.08 5.07
C SER A 394 -8.09 -3.90 4.39
N MET A 395 -8.40 -4.72 3.39
CA MET A 395 -9.70 -4.71 2.69
C MET A 395 -10.60 -5.87 3.13
N ALA A 396 -10.19 -6.67 4.10
CA ALA A 396 -10.96 -7.82 4.56
C ALA A 396 -12.30 -7.38 5.15
N SER A 397 -13.32 -8.23 4.94
CA SER A 397 -14.71 -7.99 5.37
C SER A 397 -15.29 -9.21 6.06
N ASN A 398 -16.49 -9.06 6.60
CA ASN A 398 -17.25 -10.17 7.18
C ASN A 398 -18.42 -10.59 6.26
N TYR A 399 -18.22 -10.57 4.93
CA TYR A 399 -19.25 -11.04 4.01
C TYR A 399 -19.64 -12.49 4.33
N ASN A 400 -20.92 -12.81 4.24
CA ASN A 400 -21.54 -14.04 4.75
C ASN A 400 -21.22 -14.35 6.23
N ARG A 401 -20.92 -13.34 7.05
CA ARG A 401 -20.52 -13.47 8.47
C ARG A 401 -19.28 -14.36 8.67
N LEU A 402 -18.38 -14.42 7.69
CA LEU A 402 -17.11 -15.12 7.83
C LEU A 402 -16.17 -14.29 8.73
N PRO A 403 -15.51 -14.90 9.73
CA PRO A 403 -14.54 -14.25 10.57
C PRO A 403 -13.29 -13.86 9.76
N ARG A 404 -12.75 -12.66 9.98
CA ARG A 404 -11.48 -12.27 9.37
C ARG A 404 -10.35 -13.16 9.89
N PRO A 405 -9.48 -13.63 8.98
CA PRO A 405 -8.34 -14.48 9.34
C PRO A 405 -7.33 -13.79 10.26
N PRO A 406 -6.52 -14.56 11.02
CA PRO A 406 -5.43 -14.00 11.78
C PRO A 406 -4.29 -13.58 10.86
N VAL A 407 -3.45 -12.67 11.37
CA VAL A 407 -2.16 -12.34 10.76
C VAL A 407 -1.05 -12.91 11.64
N VAL A 408 -0.23 -13.77 11.07
CA VAL A 408 0.96 -14.35 11.71
C VAL A 408 2.21 -13.77 11.05
N MET A 409 3.08 -13.20 11.85
CA MET A 409 4.37 -12.71 11.41
C MET A 409 5.45 -13.73 11.66
N ILE A 410 6.37 -13.85 10.71
CA ILE A 410 7.51 -14.75 10.74
C ILE A 410 8.79 -13.94 10.83
N LYS A 411 9.64 -14.25 11.80
CA LYS A 411 10.95 -13.63 11.97
C LYS A 411 11.96 -14.62 12.52
N ASP A 412 13.10 -14.75 11.87
CA ASP A 412 14.24 -15.57 12.32
C ASP A 412 13.82 -17.00 12.72
N GLY A 413 12.99 -17.66 11.90
CA GLY A 413 12.49 -19.02 12.12
C GLY A 413 11.47 -19.15 13.27
N LYS A 414 10.88 -18.04 13.71
CA LYS A 414 9.83 -18.02 14.74
C LYS A 414 8.58 -17.33 14.20
N ASP A 415 7.42 -17.85 14.59
CA ASP A 415 6.12 -17.25 14.27
C ASP A 415 5.47 -16.61 15.49
N ARG A 416 4.72 -15.54 15.28
CA ARG A 416 3.91 -14.89 16.29
C ARG A 416 2.62 -14.34 15.70
N VAL A 417 1.53 -14.44 16.45
CA VAL A 417 0.24 -13.86 16.07
C VAL A 417 0.31 -12.34 16.30
N ALA A 418 0.24 -11.57 15.22
CA ALA A 418 0.16 -10.11 15.29
C ALA A 418 -1.29 -9.61 15.34
N VAL A 419 -2.20 -10.31 14.66
CA VAL A 419 -3.64 -10.06 14.73
C VAL A 419 -4.35 -11.39 14.96
N LYS A 420 -5.21 -11.45 15.96
CA LYS A 420 -5.99 -12.66 16.28
C LYS A 420 -7.07 -12.89 15.20
N ARG A 421 -7.44 -14.16 15.00
CA ARG A 421 -8.63 -14.54 14.26
C ARG A 421 -9.87 -13.97 14.97
N GLU A 422 -10.81 -13.42 14.23
CA GLU A 422 -12.10 -13.05 14.79
C GLU A 422 -12.89 -14.31 15.21
N THR A 423 -13.62 -14.16 16.29
CA THR A 423 -14.62 -15.14 16.74
C THR A 423 -16.01 -14.76 16.23
N TYR A 424 -17.00 -15.65 16.37
CA TYR A 424 -18.39 -15.31 16.06
C TYR A 424 -18.92 -14.22 17.02
N GLU A 425 -18.44 -14.20 18.26
CA GLU A 425 -18.75 -13.15 19.25
C GLU A 425 -18.21 -11.79 18.80
N ASP A 426 -17.00 -11.73 18.21
CA ASP A 426 -16.44 -10.50 17.66
C ASP A 426 -17.30 -9.91 16.55
N ILE A 427 -17.90 -10.78 15.72
CA ILE A 427 -18.75 -10.36 14.60
C ILE A 427 -20.08 -9.81 15.12
N THR A 428 -20.63 -10.40 16.18
CA THR A 428 -21.97 -10.09 16.69
C THR A 428 -21.98 -9.06 17.83
N LYS A 429 -20.81 -8.64 18.33
CA LYS A 429 -20.68 -7.76 19.50
C LYS A 429 -21.41 -6.41 19.42
N ASN A 430 -21.71 -5.96 18.19
CA ASN A 430 -22.44 -4.69 17.96
C ASN A 430 -23.89 -4.92 17.51
N ASP A 431 -24.35 -6.18 17.40
CA ASP A 431 -25.75 -6.49 17.13
C ASP A 431 -26.55 -6.26 18.43
N LEU A 432 -27.76 -5.64 18.33
CA LEU A 432 -28.62 -5.29 19.46
C LEU A 432 -29.72 -6.34 19.67
#